data_e4856d7cd7fffdb30f6ab9ae7595e22f
#
_entry.id   e4856d7cd7fffdb30f6ab9ae7595e22f
#
_cell.length_a   1.000
_cell.length_b   1.000
_cell.length_c   1.000
_cell.angle_alpha   90.00
_cell.angle_beta   90.00
_cell.angle_gamma   90.00
#
_symmetry.space_group_name_H-M   'P 1'
#
loop_
_entity.id
_entity.type
_entity.pdbx_description
1 polymer ?
#
loop_
_entity_poly.entity_id
_entity_poly.type
_entity_poly.pdbx_seq_one_letter_code
_entity_poly.pdbx_strand_id
1 'polypeptide(L)'
;MRGFATHRGSAVSFFPVIIIGAGAAGLMCAAQAAARGRQVLLLDHANKPGKKILMSGGGRCNFTNMYCEPANFLSHNPHFCKSALARYSQWDFVELVVKHDVPYHEKKLGQLFCDRKASDILNLLLAECDEHGVDLRLDTSIETITKLEGGYRLHTSAGEFSCESLVIATGGLSIPTLGATGFGYQVAKQFGHTLLPTRAGLVPFTITEPQLKALCTELSGTSVEDCVVNCNGVSFKENILFTHRGLSGPAILQISSYWQPGDAISINLLPHIDLPAWLASQQQDRPNSELKTLLAELFTKKMAGLLAEQWFVSKPLKQYTPAELEAVAQKLAEWTLVPAGTEGYRTAEVTLGGIDTREVSSKTMESQKSPGLYFIGEVLDVTGHLGGFNFQWAWASAHAAAQFV
;
A
#
# COMPACT_ATOMS: atom_id res chain seq x y z
N MET A 1 52.23 18.51 -32.40
CA MET A 1 51.05 19.28 -32.06
C MET A 1 49.98 18.28 -31.56
N ARG A 2 49.76 18.22 -30.25
CA ARG A 2 48.70 17.37 -29.66
C ARG A 2 47.46 18.25 -29.49
N GLY A 3 46.42 17.96 -30.27
CA GLY A 3 45.16 18.67 -30.18
C GLY A 3 44.47 18.38 -28.83
N PHE A 4 44.27 19.41 -28.04
CA PHE A 4 43.38 19.37 -26.88
C PHE A 4 41.94 19.23 -27.40
N ALA A 5 41.32 18.08 -27.14
CA ALA A 5 39.88 17.92 -27.29
C ALA A 5 39.22 18.81 -26.25
N THR A 6 38.66 19.91 -26.67
CA THR A 6 37.76 20.71 -25.84
C THR A 6 36.51 19.91 -25.57
N HIS A 7 36.36 19.38 -24.36
CA HIS A 7 35.04 18.95 -23.86
C HIS A 7 34.12 20.17 -23.92
N ARG A 8 33.26 20.23 -24.93
CA ARG A 8 32.08 21.10 -24.91
C ARG A 8 31.23 20.62 -23.75
N GLY A 9 31.27 21.33 -22.60
CA GLY A 9 30.32 21.13 -21.52
C GLY A 9 28.92 21.22 -22.11
N SER A 10 28.11 20.17 -21.96
CA SER A 10 26.69 20.23 -22.32
C SER A 10 26.05 21.39 -21.52
N ALA A 11 25.29 22.24 -22.21
CA ALA A 11 24.61 23.34 -21.56
C ALA A 11 23.65 22.78 -20.50
N VAL A 12 23.75 23.30 -19.28
CA VAL A 12 22.80 22.93 -18.20
C VAL A 12 21.45 23.52 -18.52
N SER A 13 20.43 22.68 -18.68
CA SER A 13 19.05 23.12 -18.91
C SER A 13 18.38 23.44 -17.57
N PHE A 14 17.79 24.63 -17.49
CA PHE A 14 17.11 25.09 -16.27
C PHE A 14 15.59 24.84 -16.37
N PHE A 15 15.02 24.29 -15.31
CA PHE A 15 13.59 24.17 -15.08
C PHE A 15 13.27 24.67 -13.66
N PRO A 16 12.32 25.57 -13.45
CA PRO A 16 11.94 26.01 -12.11
C PRO A 16 11.63 24.84 -11.18
N VAL A 17 10.98 23.79 -11.69
CA VAL A 17 10.61 22.60 -10.92
C VAL A 17 11.10 21.34 -11.63
N ILE A 18 11.82 20.49 -10.90
CA ILE A 18 12.13 19.12 -11.35
C ILE A 18 11.52 18.13 -10.36
N ILE A 19 10.80 17.13 -10.89
CA ILE A 19 10.19 16.06 -10.12
C ILE A 19 10.83 14.73 -10.53
N ILE A 20 11.24 13.92 -9.56
CA ILE A 20 11.81 12.59 -9.78
C ILE A 20 10.81 11.52 -9.37
N GLY A 21 10.36 10.73 -10.35
CA GLY A 21 9.38 9.66 -10.21
C GLY A 21 8.04 9.97 -10.87
N ALA A 22 7.74 9.33 -12.01
CA ALA A 22 6.49 9.45 -12.75
C ALA A 22 5.43 8.42 -12.29
N GLY A 23 5.33 8.24 -10.96
CA GLY A 23 4.25 7.49 -10.31
C GLY A 23 3.04 8.38 -10.01
N ALA A 24 2.14 7.89 -9.18
CA ALA A 24 0.92 8.59 -8.80
C ALA A 24 1.18 10.01 -8.26
N ALA A 25 2.02 10.11 -7.23
CA ALA A 25 2.33 11.41 -6.60
C ALA A 25 3.08 12.35 -7.57
N GLY A 26 4.05 11.85 -8.32
CA GLY A 26 4.84 12.68 -9.24
C GLY A 26 4.03 13.23 -10.40
N LEU A 27 3.20 12.41 -11.04
CA LEU A 27 2.30 12.87 -12.12
C LEU A 27 1.30 13.92 -11.61
N MET A 28 0.69 13.67 -10.46
CA MET A 28 -0.25 14.61 -9.84
C MET A 28 0.43 15.94 -9.48
N CYS A 29 1.61 15.90 -8.88
CA CYS A 29 2.38 17.10 -8.53
C CYS A 29 2.78 17.88 -9.79
N ALA A 30 3.25 17.18 -10.83
CA ALA A 30 3.67 17.80 -12.08
C ALA A 30 2.50 18.53 -12.77
N ALA A 31 1.37 17.85 -12.92
CA ALA A 31 0.17 18.43 -13.52
C ALA A 31 -0.28 19.70 -12.79
N GLN A 32 -0.36 19.64 -11.46
CA GLN A 32 -0.86 20.77 -10.66
C GLN A 32 0.13 21.92 -10.54
N ALA A 33 1.43 21.67 -10.48
CA ALA A 33 2.43 22.71 -10.49
C ALA A 33 2.46 23.42 -11.85
N ALA A 34 2.35 22.66 -12.95
CA ALA A 34 2.29 23.20 -14.31
C ALA A 34 0.99 24.01 -14.55
N ALA A 35 -0.16 23.54 -14.04
CA ALA A 35 -1.44 24.29 -14.09
C ALA A 35 -1.36 25.67 -13.41
N ARG A 36 -0.43 25.86 -12.46
CA ARG A 36 -0.13 27.15 -11.83
C ARG A 36 0.87 28.00 -12.62
N GLY A 37 1.26 27.56 -13.82
CA GLY A 37 2.20 28.29 -14.69
C GLY A 37 3.67 28.01 -14.42
N ARG A 38 4.02 26.98 -13.63
CA ARG A 38 5.42 26.55 -13.45
C ARG A 38 5.86 25.72 -14.63
N GLN A 39 7.07 25.90 -15.10
CA GLN A 39 7.71 24.96 -16.05
C GLN A 39 8.21 23.75 -15.28
N VAL A 40 7.70 22.58 -15.61
CA VAL A 40 7.98 21.34 -14.89
C VAL A 40 8.68 20.33 -15.79
N LEU A 41 9.80 19.79 -15.30
CA LEU A 41 10.45 18.60 -15.84
C LEU A 41 10.16 17.42 -14.91
N LEU A 42 9.53 16.38 -15.44
CA LEU A 42 9.25 15.14 -14.72
C LEU A 42 10.14 14.01 -15.26
N LEU A 43 11.00 13.46 -14.41
CA LEU A 43 11.98 12.44 -14.75
C LEU A 43 11.62 11.08 -14.14
N ASP A 44 11.76 10.01 -14.92
CA ASP A 44 11.69 8.65 -14.40
C ASP A 44 12.71 7.74 -15.11
N HIS A 45 13.33 6.84 -14.35
CA HIS A 45 14.26 5.85 -14.89
C HIS A 45 13.53 4.70 -15.60
N ALA A 46 12.24 4.54 -15.36
CA ALA A 46 11.41 3.51 -15.98
C ALA A 46 11.03 3.89 -17.42
N ASN A 47 10.77 2.88 -18.24
CA ASN A 47 10.34 3.03 -19.62
C ASN A 47 8.83 3.32 -19.80
N LYS A 48 8.08 3.35 -18.68
CA LYS A 48 6.63 3.65 -18.65
C LYS A 48 6.27 4.33 -17.33
N PRO A 49 5.42 5.38 -17.36
CA PRO A 49 4.93 6.01 -16.15
C PRO A 49 3.86 5.16 -15.47
N GLY A 50 3.60 5.40 -14.20
CA GLY A 50 2.44 4.90 -13.48
C GLY A 50 2.35 3.39 -13.32
N LYS A 51 3.46 2.64 -13.34
CA LYS A 51 3.44 1.16 -13.29
C LYS A 51 2.65 0.60 -12.11
N LYS A 52 2.77 1.20 -10.91
CA LYS A 52 1.97 0.79 -9.73
C LYS A 52 0.49 1.10 -9.90
N ILE A 53 0.12 2.20 -10.57
CA ILE A 53 -1.28 2.50 -10.89
C ILE A 53 -1.88 1.36 -11.73
N LEU A 54 -1.18 0.97 -12.80
CA LEU A 54 -1.65 -0.05 -13.74
C LEU A 54 -1.87 -1.43 -13.11
N MET A 55 -1.10 -1.78 -12.07
CA MET A 55 -1.23 -3.06 -11.37
C MET A 55 -2.20 -3.03 -10.20
N SER A 56 -2.55 -1.86 -9.72
CA SER A 56 -3.37 -1.70 -8.52
C SER A 56 -4.81 -2.20 -8.73
N GLY A 57 -5.42 -2.65 -7.64
CA GLY A 57 -6.81 -3.07 -7.63
C GLY A 57 -7.14 -4.19 -8.62
N GLY A 58 -6.18 -5.09 -8.91
CA GLY A 58 -6.37 -6.14 -9.91
C GLY A 58 -6.51 -5.59 -11.34
N GLY A 59 -5.84 -4.48 -11.65
CA GLY A 59 -5.89 -3.81 -12.96
C GLY A 59 -7.07 -2.84 -13.16
N ARG A 60 -7.82 -2.55 -12.08
CA ARG A 60 -8.93 -1.57 -12.10
C ARG A 60 -8.69 -0.32 -11.28
N CYS A 61 -7.56 -0.19 -10.66
CA CYS A 61 -7.15 0.89 -9.77
C CYS A 61 -8.18 1.24 -8.69
N ASN A 62 -7.89 0.91 -7.46
CA ASN A 62 -8.61 1.45 -6.30
C ASN A 62 -8.05 2.85 -6.00
N PHE A 63 -8.57 3.86 -6.66
CA PHE A 63 -7.93 5.18 -6.75
C PHE A 63 -8.16 6.07 -5.54
N THR A 64 -9.17 5.81 -4.70
CA THR A 64 -9.40 6.47 -3.42
C THR A 64 -10.43 5.71 -2.57
N ASN A 65 -10.77 6.25 -1.40
CA ASN A 65 -11.77 5.72 -0.49
C ASN A 65 -12.71 6.83 -0.01
N MET A 66 -14.02 6.58 -0.01
CA MET A 66 -15.04 7.54 0.42
C MET A 66 -14.89 7.95 1.90
N TYR A 67 -14.34 7.07 2.72
CA TYR A 67 -14.19 7.24 4.18
C TYR A 67 -12.73 7.54 4.57
N CYS A 68 -12.01 8.29 3.72
CA CYS A 68 -10.62 8.62 3.97
C CYS A 68 -10.49 9.63 5.12
N GLU A 69 -9.89 9.18 6.22
CA GLU A 69 -9.63 9.97 7.42
C GLU A 69 -8.18 9.78 7.89
N PRO A 70 -7.61 10.73 8.66
CA PRO A 70 -6.24 10.59 9.17
C PRO A 70 -5.98 9.32 9.99
N ALA A 71 -7.00 8.76 10.65
CA ALA A 71 -6.91 7.51 11.40
C ALA A 71 -6.62 6.27 10.52
N ASN A 72 -6.83 6.37 9.21
CA ASN A 72 -6.51 5.30 8.26
C ASN A 72 -5.02 5.24 7.87
N PHE A 73 -4.18 6.09 8.45
CA PHE A 73 -2.76 6.18 8.10
C PHE A 73 -1.85 5.90 9.30
N LEU A 74 -0.88 5.02 9.09
CA LEU A 74 0.20 4.74 10.03
C LEU A 74 1.36 5.68 9.76
N SER A 75 1.92 6.25 10.83
CA SER A 75 3.12 7.08 10.82
C SER A 75 3.65 7.21 12.23
N HIS A 76 4.96 7.38 12.40
CA HIS A 76 5.54 7.79 13.69
C HIS A 76 5.15 9.23 14.08
N ASN A 77 4.59 9.99 13.14
CA ASN A 77 3.95 11.29 13.36
C ASN A 77 2.52 11.27 12.82
N PRO A 78 1.54 10.75 13.58
CA PRO A 78 0.18 10.50 13.10
C PRO A 78 -0.61 11.77 12.74
N HIS A 79 -0.09 12.95 13.07
CA HIS A 79 -0.71 14.22 12.74
C HIS A 79 -0.22 14.82 11.41
N PHE A 80 0.86 14.29 10.84
CA PHE A 80 1.49 14.86 9.66
C PHE A 80 0.57 14.91 8.44
N CYS A 81 -0.19 13.85 8.19
CA CYS A 81 -1.06 13.76 7.00
C CYS A 81 -2.30 14.67 7.06
N LYS A 82 -2.71 15.14 8.24
CA LYS A 82 -3.98 15.86 8.44
C LYS A 82 -4.13 17.08 7.54
N SER A 83 -3.10 17.92 7.47
CA SER A 83 -3.15 19.17 6.70
C SER A 83 -3.28 18.91 5.18
N ALA A 84 -2.54 17.95 4.65
CA ALA A 84 -2.60 17.61 3.23
C ALA A 84 -3.96 16.98 2.87
N LEU A 85 -4.45 16.01 3.65
CA LEU A 85 -5.73 15.35 3.43
C LEU A 85 -6.92 16.33 3.52
N ALA A 86 -6.84 17.33 4.41
CA ALA A 86 -7.89 18.35 4.53
C ALA A 86 -7.94 19.34 3.36
N ARG A 87 -6.80 19.57 2.69
CA ARG A 87 -6.71 20.51 1.55
C ARG A 87 -6.94 19.84 0.19
N TYR A 88 -6.77 18.54 0.13
CA TYR A 88 -7.09 17.72 -1.05
C TYR A 88 -7.71 16.42 -0.58
N SER A 89 -9.02 16.42 -0.50
CA SER A 89 -9.82 15.30 -0.03
C SER A 89 -10.03 14.26 -1.14
N GLN A 90 -10.60 13.12 -0.78
CA GLN A 90 -11.04 12.11 -1.74
C GLN A 90 -12.04 12.67 -2.78
N TRP A 91 -12.85 13.65 -2.39
CA TRP A 91 -13.85 14.25 -3.27
C TRP A 91 -13.22 15.13 -4.35
N ASP A 92 -12.09 15.80 -4.04
CA ASP A 92 -11.34 16.57 -5.03
C ASP A 92 -10.76 15.65 -6.12
N PHE A 93 -10.30 14.45 -5.75
CA PHE A 93 -9.85 13.49 -6.76
C PHE A 93 -11.01 12.87 -7.53
N VAL A 94 -12.14 12.60 -6.88
CA VAL A 94 -13.37 12.15 -7.57
C VAL A 94 -13.84 13.19 -8.57
N GLU A 95 -13.79 14.49 -8.25
CA GLU A 95 -14.10 15.57 -9.19
C GLU A 95 -13.20 15.52 -10.42
N LEU A 96 -11.89 15.27 -10.24
CA LEU A 96 -10.96 15.09 -11.35
C LEU A 96 -11.30 13.87 -12.21
N VAL A 97 -11.67 12.76 -11.59
CA VAL A 97 -12.12 11.52 -12.28
C VAL A 97 -13.37 11.79 -13.12
N VAL A 98 -14.34 12.55 -12.57
CA VAL A 98 -15.57 12.96 -13.27
C VAL A 98 -15.26 13.93 -14.41
N LYS A 99 -14.36 14.91 -14.20
CA LYS A 99 -13.89 15.85 -15.26
C LYS A 99 -13.41 15.13 -16.53
N HIS A 100 -12.77 13.96 -16.33
CA HIS A 100 -12.23 13.15 -17.43
C HIS A 100 -13.18 12.02 -17.91
N ASP A 101 -14.44 12.05 -17.52
CA ASP A 101 -15.45 11.03 -17.90
C ASP A 101 -14.99 9.59 -17.63
N VAL A 102 -14.25 9.36 -16.53
CA VAL A 102 -13.82 8.03 -16.13
C VAL A 102 -14.94 7.38 -15.30
N PRO A 103 -15.57 6.31 -15.81
CA PRO A 103 -16.60 5.60 -15.06
C PRO A 103 -16.00 4.83 -13.88
N TYR A 104 -16.67 4.88 -12.74
CA TYR A 104 -16.23 4.23 -11.51
C TYR A 104 -17.42 3.75 -10.67
N HIS A 105 -17.13 2.86 -9.73
CA HIS A 105 -18.10 2.35 -8.76
C HIS A 105 -17.49 2.19 -7.38
N GLU A 106 -18.33 2.18 -6.36
CA GLU A 106 -17.97 1.69 -5.03
C GLU A 106 -18.08 0.16 -5.01
N LYS A 107 -17.01 -0.52 -4.60
CA LYS A 107 -17.01 -1.99 -4.48
C LYS A 107 -17.51 -2.43 -3.10
N LYS A 108 -16.85 -2.02 -2.04
CA LYS A 108 -17.21 -2.22 -0.62
C LYS A 108 -16.34 -1.33 0.26
N LEU A 109 -16.80 -1.05 1.47
CA LEU A 109 -16.05 -0.29 2.48
C LEU A 109 -15.52 1.05 1.96
N GLY A 110 -16.28 1.72 1.10
CA GLY A 110 -15.92 3.00 0.52
C GLY A 110 -14.85 2.96 -0.57
N GLN A 111 -14.39 1.79 -0.99
CA GLN A 111 -13.36 1.63 -2.01
C GLN A 111 -13.88 2.02 -3.39
N LEU A 112 -13.27 2.99 -4.05
CA LEU A 112 -13.65 3.44 -5.39
C LEU A 112 -12.70 2.88 -6.44
N PHE A 113 -13.29 2.18 -7.42
CA PHE A 113 -12.60 1.50 -8.51
C PHE A 113 -13.05 2.02 -9.87
N CYS A 114 -12.12 2.06 -10.84
CA CYS A 114 -12.50 2.26 -12.24
C CYS A 114 -13.32 1.06 -12.74
N ASP A 115 -14.35 1.35 -13.54
CA ASP A 115 -15.17 0.30 -14.14
C ASP A 115 -14.41 -0.49 -15.19
N ARG A 116 -13.60 0.19 -15.98
CA ARG A 116 -12.89 -0.39 -17.12
C ARG A 116 -11.50 -0.88 -16.77
N LYS A 117 -10.52 0.03 -16.64
CA LYS A 117 -9.09 -0.29 -16.49
C LYS A 117 -8.38 0.73 -15.62
N ALA A 118 -7.34 0.30 -14.92
CA ALA A 118 -6.42 1.16 -14.18
C ALA A 118 -5.72 2.22 -15.06
N SER A 119 -5.58 1.93 -16.36
CA SER A 119 -5.05 2.90 -17.33
C SER A 119 -5.89 4.16 -17.45
N ASP A 120 -7.17 4.14 -17.10
CA ASP A 120 -8.01 5.34 -17.15
C ASP A 120 -7.53 6.41 -16.14
N ILE A 121 -7.11 5.99 -14.95
CA ILE A 121 -6.48 6.90 -13.96
C ILE A 121 -5.11 7.39 -14.45
N LEU A 122 -4.30 6.52 -15.04
CA LEU A 122 -3.01 6.95 -15.58
C LEU A 122 -3.22 7.96 -16.73
N ASN A 123 -4.15 7.68 -17.63
CA ASN A 123 -4.42 8.52 -18.80
C ASN A 123 -4.95 9.90 -18.41
N LEU A 124 -5.82 10.00 -17.39
CA LEU A 124 -6.28 11.30 -16.90
C LEU A 124 -5.13 12.13 -16.33
N LEU A 125 -4.21 11.52 -15.58
CA LEU A 125 -3.03 12.24 -15.06
C LEU A 125 -2.07 12.68 -16.17
N LEU A 126 -1.88 11.83 -17.19
CA LEU A 126 -1.07 12.19 -18.37
C LEU A 126 -1.73 13.29 -19.19
N ALA A 127 -3.06 13.27 -19.34
CA ALA A 127 -3.80 14.33 -20.01
C ALA A 127 -3.66 15.68 -19.30
N GLU A 128 -3.76 15.69 -17.97
CA GLU A 128 -3.51 16.92 -17.16
C GLU A 128 -2.05 17.40 -17.32
N CYS A 129 -1.07 16.50 -17.35
CA CYS A 129 0.32 16.86 -17.62
C CYS A 129 0.52 17.45 -19.01
N ASP A 130 -0.08 16.87 -20.03
CA ASP A 130 0.01 17.30 -21.44
C ASP A 130 -0.69 18.65 -21.65
N GLU A 131 -1.88 18.83 -21.09
CA GLU A 131 -2.67 20.08 -21.15
C GLU A 131 -1.86 21.28 -20.62
N HIS A 132 -1.03 21.06 -19.59
CA HIS A 132 -0.25 22.12 -18.96
C HIS A 132 1.23 22.13 -19.35
N GLY A 133 1.64 21.32 -20.33
CA GLY A 133 2.96 21.37 -20.93
C GLY A 133 4.09 20.83 -20.03
N VAL A 134 3.83 19.79 -19.24
CA VAL A 134 4.86 19.08 -18.48
C VAL A 134 5.82 18.37 -19.42
N ASP A 135 7.14 18.61 -19.26
CA ASP A 135 8.19 17.86 -19.97
C ASP A 135 8.44 16.52 -19.24
N LEU A 136 7.82 15.44 -19.72
CA LEU A 136 8.00 14.09 -19.18
C LEU A 136 9.11 13.35 -19.93
N ARG A 137 10.16 12.95 -19.19
CA ARG A 137 11.27 12.15 -19.73
C ARG A 137 11.43 10.84 -18.98
N LEU A 138 11.13 9.77 -19.68
CA LEU A 138 11.33 8.39 -19.23
C LEU A 138 12.73 7.89 -19.57
N ASP A 139 13.08 6.68 -19.15
CA ASP A 139 14.41 6.07 -19.37
C ASP A 139 15.57 6.99 -18.95
N THR A 140 15.33 7.86 -17.95
CA THR A 140 16.28 8.87 -17.48
C THR A 140 16.71 8.57 -16.06
N SER A 141 17.91 8.05 -15.90
CA SER A 141 18.52 7.78 -14.59
C SER A 141 19.19 9.02 -14.02
N ILE A 142 19.01 9.23 -12.73
CA ILE A 142 19.72 10.29 -11.99
C ILE A 142 21.04 9.71 -11.46
N GLU A 143 22.13 10.34 -11.79
CA GLU A 143 23.48 9.93 -11.37
C GLU A 143 23.91 10.64 -10.09
N THR A 144 23.78 11.96 -10.06
CA THR A 144 24.10 12.78 -8.88
C THR A 144 23.16 13.96 -8.74
N ILE A 145 22.95 14.38 -7.50
CA ILE A 145 22.24 15.61 -7.15
C ILE A 145 23.17 16.46 -6.29
N THR A 146 23.38 17.71 -6.70
CA THR A 146 24.23 18.67 -5.99
C THR A 146 23.40 19.88 -5.58
N LYS A 147 23.52 20.30 -4.31
CA LYS A 147 22.93 21.56 -3.81
C LYS A 147 23.68 22.73 -4.41
N LEU A 148 22.95 23.71 -4.90
CA LEU A 148 23.45 25.01 -5.36
C LEU A 148 22.95 26.11 -4.42
N GLU A 149 23.53 27.30 -4.55
CA GLU A 149 22.93 28.50 -3.98
C GLU A 149 21.59 28.79 -4.71
N GLY A 150 20.49 28.59 -4.01
CA GLY A 150 19.14 28.81 -4.55
C GLY A 150 18.53 27.63 -5.34
N GLY A 151 19.08 26.40 -5.26
CA GLY A 151 18.46 25.26 -5.96
C GLY A 151 19.31 24.00 -6.01
N TYR A 152 19.12 23.22 -7.06
CA TYR A 152 19.75 21.91 -7.26
C TYR A 152 20.23 21.73 -8.68
N ARG A 153 21.32 20.97 -8.84
CA ARG A 153 21.82 20.47 -10.14
C ARG A 153 21.76 18.95 -10.13
N LEU A 154 21.26 18.41 -11.24
CA LEU A 154 21.16 16.98 -11.48
C LEU A 154 22.03 16.60 -12.67
N HIS A 155 22.90 15.61 -12.48
CA HIS A 155 23.54 14.88 -13.58
C HIS A 155 22.69 13.64 -13.86
N THR A 156 22.32 13.45 -15.11
CA THR A 156 21.45 12.36 -15.54
C THR A 156 21.97 11.69 -16.80
N SER A 157 21.46 10.52 -17.11
CA SER A 157 21.76 9.82 -18.38
C SER A 157 21.35 10.63 -19.64
N ALA A 158 20.48 11.63 -19.48
CA ALA A 158 19.96 12.48 -20.56
C ALA A 158 20.58 13.89 -20.56
N GLY A 159 21.62 14.16 -19.75
CA GLY A 159 22.30 15.45 -19.63
C GLY A 159 22.19 16.09 -18.26
N GLU A 160 22.53 17.37 -18.19
CA GLU A 160 22.52 18.13 -16.94
C GLU A 160 21.31 19.06 -16.86
N PHE A 161 20.69 19.07 -15.69
CA PHE A 161 19.55 19.93 -15.38
C PHE A 161 19.80 20.69 -14.08
N SER A 162 19.16 21.86 -13.95
CA SER A 162 19.13 22.62 -12.69
C SER A 162 17.72 23.12 -12.40
N CYS A 163 17.40 23.27 -11.12
CA CYS A 163 16.09 23.74 -10.68
C CYS A 163 16.16 24.57 -9.39
N GLU A 164 15.12 25.33 -9.13
CA GLU A 164 14.84 25.97 -7.84
C GLU A 164 14.24 24.95 -6.86
N SER A 165 13.20 24.23 -7.30
CA SER A 165 12.49 23.24 -6.53
C SER A 165 12.73 21.83 -7.07
N LEU A 166 13.16 20.91 -6.18
CA LEU A 166 13.38 19.51 -6.46
C LEU A 166 12.40 18.67 -5.65
N VAL A 167 11.56 17.88 -6.34
CA VAL A 167 10.55 17.02 -5.71
C VAL A 167 10.93 15.55 -5.85
N ILE A 168 11.00 14.84 -4.75
CA ILE A 168 11.24 13.39 -4.68
C ILE A 168 9.90 12.67 -4.53
N ALA A 169 9.49 11.97 -5.59
CA ALA A 169 8.22 11.24 -5.69
C ALA A 169 8.43 9.76 -6.07
N THR A 170 9.53 9.18 -5.58
CA THR A 170 10.03 7.87 -6.03
C THR A 170 9.30 6.68 -5.45
N GLY A 171 8.35 6.90 -4.51
CA GLY A 171 7.66 5.83 -3.80
C GLY A 171 8.55 5.08 -2.81
N GLY A 172 8.10 3.90 -2.40
CA GLY A 172 8.80 3.01 -1.48
C GLY A 172 9.52 1.85 -2.17
N LEU A 173 9.72 0.74 -1.44
CA LEU A 173 10.49 -0.44 -1.88
C LEU A 173 9.60 -1.60 -2.37
N SER A 174 8.28 -1.48 -2.25
CA SER A 174 7.36 -2.55 -2.60
C SER A 174 7.33 -2.82 -4.10
N ILE A 175 7.25 -4.11 -4.45
CA ILE A 175 7.23 -4.65 -5.82
C ILE A 175 8.45 -4.16 -6.64
N PRO A 176 9.67 -4.60 -6.30
CA PRO A 176 10.90 -4.14 -6.99
C PRO A 176 10.89 -4.39 -8.50
N THR A 177 10.16 -5.41 -8.96
CA THR A 177 10.01 -5.72 -10.39
C THR A 177 9.30 -4.63 -11.21
N LEU A 178 8.61 -3.71 -10.54
CA LEU A 178 8.01 -2.52 -11.18
C LEU A 178 8.97 -1.33 -11.26
N GLY A 179 10.19 -1.46 -10.74
CA GLY A 179 11.19 -0.40 -10.72
C GLY A 179 11.31 0.35 -9.39
N ALA A 180 10.73 -0.17 -8.31
CA ALA A 180 10.94 0.40 -6.98
C ALA A 180 12.42 0.29 -6.58
N THR A 181 13.00 1.41 -6.14
CA THR A 181 14.40 1.50 -5.69
C THR A 181 14.49 2.31 -4.39
N GLY A 182 15.61 2.19 -3.70
CA GLY A 182 15.91 3.01 -2.52
C GLY A 182 16.41 4.42 -2.84
N PHE A 183 16.33 4.88 -4.08
CA PHE A 183 16.93 6.15 -4.52
C PHE A 183 16.43 7.36 -3.71
N GLY A 184 15.13 7.50 -3.50
CA GLY A 184 14.57 8.60 -2.71
C GLY A 184 15.07 8.61 -1.27
N TYR A 185 15.28 7.44 -0.66
CA TYR A 185 15.87 7.32 0.66
C TYR A 185 17.36 7.68 0.69
N GLN A 186 18.10 7.38 -0.39
CA GLN A 186 19.50 7.81 -0.53
C GLN A 186 19.59 9.32 -0.63
N VAL A 187 18.73 9.95 -1.44
CA VAL A 187 18.63 11.42 -1.55
C VAL A 187 18.29 12.04 -0.18
N ALA A 188 17.31 11.51 0.52
CA ALA A 188 16.97 12.00 1.85
C ALA A 188 18.16 11.96 2.82
N LYS A 189 18.89 10.84 2.88
CA LYS A 189 20.10 10.70 3.69
C LYS A 189 21.21 11.67 3.26
N GLN A 190 21.39 11.86 1.97
CA GLN A 190 22.39 12.82 1.42
C GLN A 190 22.13 14.22 1.94
N PHE A 191 20.87 14.63 2.07
CA PHE A 191 20.48 15.95 2.57
C PHE A 191 20.18 15.97 4.07
N GLY A 192 20.66 14.96 4.81
CA GLY A 192 20.67 14.91 6.27
C GLY A 192 19.37 14.47 6.93
N HIS A 193 18.40 13.92 6.16
CA HIS A 193 17.15 13.42 6.73
C HIS A 193 17.33 12.07 7.41
N THR A 194 16.59 11.88 8.49
CA THR A 194 16.46 10.61 9.18
C THR A 194 15.56 9.67 8.38
N LEU A 195 16.04 8.45 8.18
CA LEU A 195 15.25 7.38 7.61
C LEU A 195 14.82 6.44 8.73
N LEU A 196 13.52 6.36 8.98
CA LEU A 196 12.94 5.40 9.90
C LEU A 196 13.01 3.99 9.27
N PRO A 197 13.18 2.93 10.08
CA PRO A 197 13.28 1.55 9.57
C PRO A 197 12.13 1.20 8.65
N THR A 198 12.45 0.74 7.45
CA THR A 198 11.45 0.33 6.46
C THR A 198 11.16 -1.15 6.55
N ARG A 199 9.90 -1.53 6.36
CA ARG A 199 9.48 -2.92 6.25
C ARG A 199 8.29 -3.05 5.27
N ALA A 200 8.07 -4.28 4.79
CA ALA A 200 6.92 -4.58 3.95
C ALA A 200 5.62 -4.39 4.73
N GLY A 201 4.63 -3.74 4.13
CA GLY A 201 3.28 -3.56 4.66
C GLY A 201 2.23 -4.02 3.65
N LEU A 202 1.01 -4.29 4.12
CA LEU A 202 -0.05 -4.90 3.32
C LEU A 202 0.49 -6.12 2.55
N VAL A 203 1.01 -7.09 3.30
CA VAL A 203 1.81 -8.20 2.79
C VAL A 203 1.33 -9.53 3.37
N PRO A 204 1.29 -10.64 2.61
CA PRO A 204 0.96 -11.95 3.12
C PRO A 204 1.93 -12.45 4.18
N PHE A 205 1.41 -13.22 5.14
CA PHE A 205 2.23 -13.94 6.11
C PHE A 205 2.73 -15.27 5.57
N THR A 206 3.94 -15.65 5.99
CA THR A 206 4.51 -16.97 5.76
C THR A 206 4.39 -17.84 7.01
N ILE A 207 4.13 -19.12 6.80
CA ILE A 207 3.98 -20.13 7.84
C ILE A 207 5.04 -21.21 7.61
N THR A 208 5.76 -21.58 8.68
CA THR A 208 6.79 -22.63 8.66
C THR A 208 6.49 -23.79 9.60
N GLU A 209 5.58 -23.61 10.58
CA GLU A 209 5.13 -24.71 11.44
C GLU A 209 4.52 -25.81 10.55
N PRO A 210 5.01 -27.07 10.63
CA PRO A 210 4.74 -28.10 9.62
C PRO A 210 3.25 -28.42 9.44
N GLN A 211 2.49 -28.59 10.52
CA GLN A 211 1.06 -28.95 10.45
C GLN A 211 0.24 -27.80 9.87
N LEU A 212 0.47 -26.58 10.34
CA LEU A 212 -0.22 -25.41 9.84
C LEU A 212 0.16 -25.08 8.39
N LYS A 213 1.42 -25.29 8.03
CA LYS A 213 1.87 -25.14 6.62
C LYS A 213 1.20 -26.17 5.72
N ALA A 214 1.07 -27.42 6.15
CA ALA A 214 0.35 -28.44 5.42
C ALA A 214 -1.11 -28.06 5.23
N LEU A 215 -1.79 -27.58 6.28
CA LEU A 215 -3.17 -27.07 6.20
C LEU A 215 -3.30 -25.93 5.19
N CYS A 216 -2.40 -24.94 5.26
CA CYS A 216 -2.41 -23.80 4.32
C CYS A 216 -2.20 -24.26 2.88
N THR A 217 -1.29 -25.21 2.65
CA THR A 217 -1.01 -25.77 1.32
C THR A 217 -2.23 -26.51 0.75
N GLU A 218 -2.86 -27.36 1.56
CA GLU A 218 -4.08 -28.10 1.18
C GLU A 218 -5.26 -27.15 0.88
N LEU A 219 -5.39 -26.06 1.63
CA LEU A 219 -6.44 -25.07 1.47
C LEU A 219 -6.06 -23.94 0.50
N SER A 220 -4.92 -24.01 -0.16
CA SER A 220 -4.46 -22.94 -1.06
C SER A 220 -5.53 -22.58 -2.10
N GLY A 221 -5.83 -21.27 -2.18
CA GLY A 221 -6.91 -20.73 -3.01
C GLY A 221 -8.28 -20.67 -2.31
N THR A 222 -8.43 -21.22 -1.10
CA THR A 222 -9.67 -21.12 -0.31
C THR A 222 -9.71 -19.80 0.42
N SER A 223 -10.81 -19.06 0.26
CA SER A 223 -11.12 -17.84 1.03
C SER A 223 -12.15 -18.15 2.12
N VAL A 224 -12.00 -17.52 3.28
CA VAL A 224 -13.04 -17.48 4.32
C VAL A 224 -13.49 -16.02 4.45
N GLU A 225 -14.78 -15.81 4.33
CA GLU A 225 -15.37 -14.47 4.28
C GLU A 225 -15.60 -13.92 5.68
N ASP A 226 -15.59 -12.60 5.80
CA ASP A 226 -15.96 -11.84 7.00
C ASP A 226 -15.28 -12.29 8.30
N CYS A 227 -14.06 -12.82 8.23
CA CYS A 227 -13.25 -13.13 9.41
C CYS A 227 -12.86 -11.84 10.16
N VAL A 228 -12.62 -11.97 11.47
CA VAL A 228 -11.96 -10.90 12.25
C VAL A 228 -10.56 -11.34 12.61
N VAL A 229 -9.56 -10.56 12.19
CA VAL A 229 -8.14 -10.79 12.51
C VAL A 229 -7.64 -9.72 13.44
N ASN A 230 -7.01 -10.14 14.54
CA ASN A 230 -6.52 -9.24 15.60
C ASN A 230 -5.00 -9.37 15.78
N CYS A 231 -4.35 -8.25 16.03
CA CYS A 231 -2.95 -8.17 16.45
C CYS A 231 -2.70 -6.83 17.16
N ASN A 232 -1.98 -6.86 18.29
CA ASN A 232 -1.57 -5.64 19.00
C ASN A 232 -2.70 -4.64 19.29
N GLY A 233 -3.90 -5.14 19.65
CA GLY A 233 -5.06 -4.31 19.97
C GLY A 233 -5.79 -3.71 18.75
N VAL A 234 -5.38 -4.08 17.54
CA VAL A 234 -6.03 -3.67 16.29
C VAL A 234 -6.77 -4.85 15.67
N SER A 235 -7.92 -4.59 15.07
CA SER A 235 -8.78 -5.61 14.45
C SER A 235 -9.19 -5.18 13.05
N PHE A 236 -9.22 -6.14 12.12
CA PHE A 236 -9.81 -5.96 10.80
C PHE A 236 -10.83 -7.05 10.50
N LYS A 237 -12.01 -6.65 10.08
CA LYS A 237 -13.08 -7.56 9.63
C LYS A 237 -13.12 -7.60 8.12
N GLU A 238 -12.58 -8.65 7.53
CA GLU A 238 -12.48 -8.87 6.08
C GLU A 238 -12.19 -10.35 5.80
N ASN A 239 -12.13 -10.71 4.52
CA ASN A 239 -11.80 -12.07 4.10
C ASN A 239 -10.33 -12.39 4.39
N ILE A 240 -10.07 -13.65 4.71
CA ILE A 240 -8.74 -14.25 4.69
C ILE A 240 -8.63 -15.20 3.48
N LEU A 241 -7.41 -15.45 3.02
CA LEU A 241 -7.10 -16.36 1.92
C LEU A 241 -5.94 -17.29 2.32
N PHE A 242 -6.16 -18.59 2.19
CA PHE A 242 -5.09 -19.58 2.32
C PHE A 242 -4.23 -19.61 1.06
N THR A 243 -2.92 -19.64 1.23
CA THR A 243 -1.94 -19.79 0.15
C THR A 243 -0.98 -20.93 0.47
N HIS A 244 -0.27 -21.41 -0.53
CA HIS A 244 0.76 -22.44 -0.33
C HIS A 244 1.94 -21.99 0.55
N ARG A 245 2.05 -20.68 0.86
CA ARG A 245 3.07 -20.12 1.75
C ARG A 245 2.55 -19.79 3.14
N GLY A 246 1.24 -19.63 3.29
CA GLY A 246 0.63 -19.21 4.55
C GLY A 246 -0.72 -18.54 4.34
N LEU A 247 -0.87 -17.35 4.87
CA LEU A 247 -2.13 -16.60 4.87
C LEU A 247 -2.00 -15.26 4.13
N SER A 248 -3.04 -14.92 3.41
CA SER A 248 -3.23 -13.67 2.67
C SER A 248 -4.69 -13.23 2.78
N GLY A 249 -5.14 -12.38 1.87
CA GLY A 249 -6.48 -11.80 1.86
C GLY A 249 -6.54 -10.47 2.61
N PRO A 250 -7.59 -9.69 2.40
CA PRO A 250 -7.65 -8.31 2.89
C PRO A 250 -7.40 -8.15 4.39
N ALA A 251 -7.99 -9.00 5.25
CA ALA A 251 -7.79 -8.93 6.70
C ALA A 251 -6.33 -9.20 7.10
N ILE A 252 -5.68 -10.15 6.43
CA ILE A 252 -4.27 -10.48 6.67
C ILE A 252 -3.35 -9.35 6.18
N LEU A 253 -3.61 -8.80 4.99
CA LEU A 253 -2.82 -7.69 4.47
C LEU A 253 -2.91 -6.48 5.41
N GLN A 254 -4.10 -6.13 5.87
CA GLN A 254 -4.31 -5.04 6.83
C GLN A 254 -3.54 -5.25 8.12
N ILE A 255 -3.70 -6.43 8.75
CA ILE A 255 -3.10 -6.68 10.07
C ILE A 255 -1.58 -6.80 9.99
N SER A 256 -1.01 -7.17 8.84
CA SER A 256 0.44 -7.28 8.64
C SER A 256 1.16 -5.96 8.88
N SER A 257 0.48 -4.83 8.68
CA SER A 257 1.03 -3.50 8.94
C SER A 257 1.17 -3.19 10.42
N TYR A 258 0.49 -3.91 11.29
CA TYR A 258 0.53 -3.77 12.76
C TYR A 258 1.32 -4.88 13.46
N TRP A 259 1.60 -5.97 12.75
CA TRP A 259 2.35 -7.11 13.25
C TRP A 259 3.84 -6.82 13.30
N GLN A 260 4.53 -7.31 14.34
CA GLN A 260 5.98 -7.33 14.46
C GLN A 260 6.46 -8.78 14.52
N PRO A 261 7.71 -9.09 14.08
CA PRO A 261 8.27 -10.43 14.16
C PRO A 261 8.16 -11.02 15.58
N GLY A 262 7.50 -12.18 15.70
CA GLY A 262 7.25 -12.86 16.96
C GLY A 262 5.87 -12.60 17.57
N ASP A 263 5.11 -11.64 17.08
CA ASP A 263 3.75 -11.39 17.56
C ASP A 263 2.80 -12.52 17.13
N ALA A 264 1.86 -12.86 18.00
CA ALA A 264 0.74 -13.71 17.66
C ALA A 264 -0.36 -12.90 16.98
N ILE A 265 -1.04 -13.53 16.03
CA ILE A 265 -2.31 -13.06 15.50
C ILE A 265 -3.43 -14.00 15.97
N SER A 266 -4.63 -13.46 16.17
CA SER A 266 -5.84 -14.22 16.49
C SER A 266 -6.87 -14.02 15.38
N ILE A 267 -7.48 -15.11 14.93
CA ILE A 267 -8.46 -15.11 13.85
C ILE A 267 -9.79 -15.69 14.37
N ASN A 268 -10.86 -14.89 14.33
CA ASN A 268 -12.21 -15.39 14.45
C ASN A 268 -12.73 -15.73 13.04
N LEU A 269 -12.94 -17.02 12.79
CA LEU A 269 -13.38 -17.51 11.49
C LEU A 269 -14.88 -17.27 11.24
N LEU A 270 -15.68 -17.11 12.29
CA LEU A 270 -17.14 -17.07 12.25
C LEU A 270 -17.72 -16.00 13.22
N PRO A 271 -17.33 -14.72 13.08
CA PRO A 271 -17.68 -13.68 14.06
C PRO A 271 -19.19 -13.33 14.10
N HIS A 272 -19.95 -13.82 13.15
CA HIS A 272 -21.39 -13.60 13.02
C HIS A 272 -22.25 -14.69 13.67
N ILE A 273 -21.62 -15.74 14.23
CA ILE A 273 -22.28 -16.88 14.86
C ILE A 273 -21.93 -16.92 16.35
N ASP A 274 -22.93 -17.02 17.21
CA ASP A 274 -22.76 -17.45 18.60
C ASP A 274 -22.47 -18.96 18.61
N LEU A 275 -21.19 -19.31 18.47
CA LEU A 275 -20.76 -20.69 18.30
C LEU A 275 -21.12 -21.60 19.47
N PRO A 276 -20.98 -21.19 20.76
CA PRO A 276 -21.43 -22.02 21.88
C PRO A 276 -22.92 -22.36 21.82
N ALA A 277 -23.77 -21.35 21.62
CA ALA A 277 -25.22 -21.55 21.53
C ALA A 277 -25.60 -22.38 20.29
N TRP A 278 -24.97 -22.11 19.15
CA TRP A 278 -25.20 -22.84 17.91
C TRP A 278 -24.82 -24.33 18.04
N LEU A 279 -23.65 -24.65 18.58
CA LEU A 279 -23.19 -26.03 18.77
C LEU A 279 -24.08 -26.80 19.74
N ALA A 280 -24.53 -26.15 20.84
CA ALA A 280 -25.46 -26.75 21.79
C ALA A 280 -26.82 -27.08 21.15
N SER A 281 -27.37 -26.18 20.34
CA SER A 281 -28.56 -26.41 19.56
C SER A 281 -28.40 -27.59 18.58
N GLN A 282 -27.30 -27.61 17.81
CA GLN A 282 -27.00 -28.67 16.85
C GLN A 282 -26.86 -30.06 17.55
N GLN A 283 -26.27 -30.10 18.74
CA GLN A 283 -26.21 -31.33 19.53
C GLN A 283 -27.55 -31.88 19.91
N GLN A 284 -28.51 -31.01 20.26
CA GLN A 284 -29.87 -31.39 20.58
C GLN A 284 -30.68 -31.82 19.35
N ASP A 285 -30.60 -31.04 18.27
CA ASP A 285 -31.37 -31.25 17.06
C ASP A 285 -30.87 -32.40 16.20
N ARG A 286 -29.57 -32.60 16.18
CA ARG A 286 -28.88 -33.56 15.28
C ARG A 286 -27.80 -34.39 16.01
N PRO A 287 -28.16 -35.10 17.08
CA PRO A 287 -27.22 -35.79 18.00
C PRO A 287 -26.32 -36.83 17.32
N ASN A 288 -26.78 -37.41 16.22
CA ASN A 288 -26.04 -38.44 15.48
C ASN A 288 -25.15 -37.86 14.36
N SER A 289 -25.24 -36.57 14.05
CA SER A 289 -24.40 -35.92 13.06
C SER A 289 -22.96 -35.80 13.56
N GLU A 290 -22.00 -35.93 12.66
CA GLU A 290 -20.61 -35.68 12.98
C GLU A 290 -20.26 -34.17 12.85
N LEU A 291 -19.30 -33.69 13.63
CA LEU A 291 -18.87 -32.30 13.63
C LEU A 291 -18.46 -31.81 12.22
N LYS A 292 -17.76 -32.63 11.43
CA LYS A 292 -17.38 -32.28 10.06
C LYS A 292 -18.56 -31.95 9.15
N THR A 293 -19.71 -32.61 9.39
CA THR A 293 -20.95 -32.37 8.63
C THR A 293 -21.52 -30.99 8.92
N LEU A 294 -21.46 -30.56 10.19
CA LEU A 294 -21.87 -29.22 10.59
C LEU A 294 -20.92 -28.16 10.04
N LEU A 295 -19.62 -28.40 10.16
CA LEU A 295 -18.62 -27.46 9.64
C LEU A 295 -18.73 -27.30 8.12
N ALA A 296 -19.18 -28.32 7.39
CA ALA A 296 -19.40 -28.25 5.94
C ALA A 296 -20.61 -27.37 5.53
N GLU A 297 -21.45 -26.94 6.49
CA GLU A 297 -22.48 -25.94 6.27
C GLU A 297 -21.94 -24.50 6.37
N LEU A 298 -20.81 -24.33 7.07
CA LEU A 298 -20.17 -23.03 7.34
C LEU A 298 -18.94 -22.78 6.47
N PHE A 299 -18.26 -23.83 6.05
CA PHE A 299 -17.03 -23.80 5.24
C PHE A 299 -17.16 -24.69 4.00
N THR A 300 -16.19 -24.60 3.11
CA THR A 300 -16.11 -25.58 2.01
C THR A 300 -15.95 -27.00 2.59
N LYS A 301 -16.48 -28.03 1.90
CA LYS A 301 -16.38 -29.42 2.35
C LYS A 301 -14.94 -29.83 2.63
N LYS A 302 -13.99 -29.39 1.79
CA LYS A 302 -12.57 -29.66 1.97
C LYS A 302 -12.04 -29.05 3.27
N MET A 303 -12.34 -27.78 3.53
CA MET A 303 -11.91 -27.10 4.76
C MET A 303 -12.53 -27.73 6.00
N ALA A 304 -13.83 -28.00 5.97
CA ALA A 304 -14.52 -28.67 7.08
C ALA A 304 -13.93 -30.03 7.43
N GLY A 305 -13.57 -30.82 6.43
CA GLY A 305 -12.90 -32.11 6.61
C GLY A 305 -11.53 -31.98 7.26
N LEU A 306 -10.69 -31.07 6.75
CA LEU A 306 -9.34 -30.83 7.27
C LEU A 306 -9.35 -30.25 8.70
N LEU A 307 -10.25 -29.30 8.99
CA LEU A 307 -10.40 -28.76 10.34
C LEU A 307 -10.87 -29.84 11.33
N ALA A 308 -11.86 -30.65 10.94
CA ALA A 308 -12.35 -31.73 11.79
C ALA A 308 -11.28 -32.80 12.07
N GLU A 309 -10.41 -33.08 11.09
CA GLU A 309 -9.33 -34.06 11.24
C GLU A 309 -8.15 -33.53 12.07
N GLN A 310 -7.73 -32.28 11.83
CA GLN A 310 -6.51 -31.74 12.43
C GLN A 310 -6.74 -31.05 13.78
N TRP A 311 -7.94 -30.44 13.99
CA TRP A 311 -8.20 -29.63 15.18
C TRP A 311 -9.10 -30.33 16.20
N PHE A 312 -9.88 -31.30 15.77
CA PHE A 312 -10.94 -31.90 16.60
C PHE A 312 -10.87 -33.43 16.57
N VAL A 313 -11.63 -34.04 17.48
CA VAL A 313 -11.85 -35.50 17.47
C VAL A 313 -13.17 -35.76 16.75
N SER A 314 -13.12 -36.47 15.61
CA SER A 314 -14.33 -36.80 14.85
C SER A 314 -15.17 -37.86 15.60
N LYS A 315 -16.35 -37.46 16.06
CA LYS A 315 -17.35 -38.33 16.70
C LYS A 315 -18.73 -37.70 16.54
N PRO A 316 -19.83 -38.48 16.73
CA PRO A 316 -21.16 -37.93 16.75
C PRO A 316 -21.34 -36.88 17.83
N LEU A 317 -22.17 -35.83 17.56
CA LEU A 317 -22.37 -34.70 18.47
C LEU A 317 -22.78 -35.11 19.87
N LYS A 318 -23.67 -36.11 20.01
CA LYS A 318 -24.11 -36.63 21.31
C LYS A 318 -23.00 -37.16 22.21
N GLN A 319 -21.83 -37.43 21.65
CA GLN A 319 -20.64 -37.91 22.39
C GLN A 319 -19.72 -36.79 22.86
N TYR A 320 -19.99 -35.54 22.45
CA TYR A 320 -19.24 -34.40 22.95
C TYR A 320 -19.79 -33.98 24.30
N THR A 321 -18.89 -33.73 25.24
CA THR A 321 -19.26 -33.07 26.50
C THR A 321 -19.44 -31.56 26.25
N PRO A 322 -20.16 -30.83 27.13
CA PRO A 322 -20.25 -29.37 27.01
C PRO A 322 -18.89 -28.68 26.95
N ALA A 323 -17.88 -29.13 27.72
CA ALA A 323 -16.53 -28.58 27.70
C ALA A 323 -15.82 -28.80 26.36
N GLU A 324 -16.01 -29.95 25.70
CA GLU A 324 -15.47 -30.22 24.37
C GLU A 324 -16.12 -29.35 23.30
N LEU A 325 -17.46 -29.12 23.38
CA LEU A 325 -18.13 -28.21 22.46
C LEU A 325 -17.67 -26.74 22.65
N GLU A 326 -17.47 -26.33 23.90
CA GLU A 326 -16.89 -25.04 24.19
C GLU A 326 -15.49 -24.87 23.62
N ALA A 327 -14.65 -25.90 23.74
CA ALA A 327 -13.29 -25.90 23.13
C ALA A 327 -13.35 -25.82 21.59
N VAL A 328 -14.32 -26.48 20.93
CA VAL A 328 -14.57 -26.32 19.50
C VAL A 328 -14.97 -24.90 19.16
N ALA A 329 -15.91 -24.30 19.91
CA ALA A 329 -16.34 -22.92 19.71
C ALA A 329 -15.18 -21.94 19.86
N GLN A 330 -14.41 -22.08 20.95
CA GLN A 330 -13.26 -21.23 21.21
C GLN A 330 -12.20 -21.34 20.10
N LYS A 331 -11.88 -22.55 19.63
CA LYS A 331 -10.88 -22.76 18.57
C LYS A 331 -11.27 -22.09 17.26
N LEU A 332 -12.56 -22.07 16.92
CA LEU A 332 -13.07 -21.41 15.72
C LEU A 332 -13.19 -19.88 15.88
N ALA A 333 -13.49 -19.41 17.09
CA ALA A 333 -13.62 -17.99 17.40
C ALA A 333 -12.28 -17.32 17.68
N GLU A 334 -11.28 -18.07 18.11
CA GLU A 334 -9.97 -17.53 18.53
C GLU A 334 -8.81 -18.44 18.07
N TRP A 335 -8.72 -18.64 16.76
CA TRP A 335 -7.58 -19.37 16.18
C TRP A 335 -6.32 -18.51 16.24
N THR A 336 -5.45 -18.83 17.21
CA THR A 336 -4.20 -18.11 17.42
C THR A 336 -3.03 -18.81 16.74
N LEU A 337 -2.17 -18.02 16.07
CA LEU A 337 -0.94 -18.50 15.46
C LEU A 337 0.14 -17.38 15.45
N VAL A 338 1.39 -17.80 15.35
CA VAL A 338 2.54 -16.88 15.20
C VAL A 338 3.08 -17.06 13.77
N PRO A 339 2.92 -16.05 12.89
CA PRO A 339 3.54 -16.09 11.56
C PRO A 339 5.06 -16.17 11.66
N ALA A 340 5.68 -16.95 10.78
CA ALA A 340 7.14 -17.03 10.71
C ALA A 340 7.78 -15.77 10.14
N GLY A 341 7.02 -15.02 9.36
CA GLY A 341 7.44 -13.80 8.69
C GLY A 341 6.40 -13.35 7.67
N THR A 342 6.85 -12.48 6.77
CA THR A 342 6.05 -12.02 5.63
C THR A 342 6.70 -12.44 4.31
N GLU A 343 5.99 -12.34 3.20
CA GLU A 343 6.56 -12.57 1.86
C GLU A 343 7.53 -11.45 1.41
N GLY A 344 7.68 -10.39 2.21
CA GLY A 344 8.58 -9.27 1.96
C GLY A 344 8.12 -8.35 0.84
N TYR A 345 9.01 -7.46 0.40
CA TYR A 345 8.71 -6.43 -0.60
C TYR A 345 8.24 -6.94 -1.95
N ARG A 346 8.55 -8.19 -2.28
CA ARG A 346 8.17 -8.78 -3.57
C ARG A 346 6.65 -8.78 -3.80
N THR A 347 5.88 -9.00 -2.75
CA THR A 347 4.42 -9.09 -2.79
C THR A 347 3.73 -8.04 -1.93
N ALA A 348 4.48 -7.25 -1.18
CA ALA A 348 3.93 -6.15 -0.38
C ALA A 348 3.31 -5.08 -1.28
N GLU A 349 2.13 -4.59 -0.90
CA GLU A 349 1.54 -3.47 -1.63
C GLU A 349 2.22 -2.14 -1.30
N VAL A 350 2.71 -1.99 -0.07
CA VAL A 350 3.29 -0.75 0.45
C VAL A 350 4.56 -0.99 1.27
N THR A 351 5.28 0.10 1.52
CA THR A 351 6.42 0.18 2.44
C THR A 351 6.01 0.96 3.67
N LEU A 352 6.16 0.36 4.85
CA LEU A 352 6.05 1.05 6.14
C LEU A 352 7.38 1.70 6.50
N GLY A 353 7.34 2.77 7.28
CA GLY A 353 8.52 3.58 7.58
C GLY A 353 8.88 4.50 6.40
N GLY A 354 10.10 4.97 6.36
CA GLY A 354 10.55 5.91 5.33
C GLY A 354 11.13 7.20 5.93
N ILE A 355 11.05 8.30 5.18
CA ILE A 355 11.60 9.59 5.62
C ILE A 355 10.80 10.10 6.82
N ASP A 356 11.51 10.45 7.89
CA ASP A 356 10.90 10.98 9.12
C ASP A 356 10.18 12.30 8.83
N THR A 357 8.86 12.28 8.95
CA THR A 357 7.99 13.42 8.63
C THR A 357 8.14 14.58 9.61
N ARG A 358 8.77 14.39 10.78
CA ARG A 358 9.10 15.49 11.71
C ARG A 358 10.10 16.47 11.13
N GLU A 359 10.83 16.07 10.09
CA GLU A 359 11.84 16.87 9.39
C GLU A 359 11.31 17.47 8.07
N VAL A 360 10.01 17.33 7.82
CA VAL A 360 9.33 17.81 6.61
C VAL A 360 8.13 18.67 7.03
N SER A 361 7.87 19.74 6.31
CA SER A 361 6.72 20.60 6.54
C SER A 361 5.42 19.89 6.16
N SER A 362 4.50 19.71 7.10
CA SER A 362 3.17 19.12 6.82
C SER A 362 2.29 20.01 5.94
N LYS A 363 2.62 21.27 5.81
CA LYS A 363 1.91 22.25 4.96
C LYS A 363 2.39 22.23 3.52
N THR A 364 3.71 22.14 3.31
CA THR A 364 4.33 22.36 1.99
C THR A 364 4.98 21.10 1.44
N MET A 365 5.17 20.06 2.23
CA MET A 365 6.01 18.88 1.93
C MET A 365 7.49 19.21 1.72
N GLU A 366 7.92 20.42 2.05
CA GLU A 366 9.30 20.87 1.93
C GLU A 366 10.17 20.35 3.08
N SER A 367 11.39 20.00 2.77
CA SER A 367 12.43 19.67 3.74
C SER A 367 12.72 20.84 4.68
N GLN A 368 12.72 20.58 5.99
CA GLN A 368 13.18 21.57 6.98
C GLN A 368 14.71 21.69 7.05
N LYS A 369 15.46 20.81 6.35
CA LYS A 369 16.91 20.76 6.34
C LYS A 369 17.55 21.30 5.08
N SER A 370 16.85 21.23 3.94
CA SER A 370 17.37 21.65 2.64
C SER A 370 16.27 22.40 1.88
N PRO A 371 16.26 23.74 1.93
CA PRO A 371 15.26 24.57 1.25
C PRO A 371 15.17 24.25 -0.25
N GLY A 372 13.95 24.21 -0.79
CA GLY A 372 13.67 23.85 -2.17
C GLY A 372 13.68 22.35 -2.47
N LEU A 373 13.89 21.48 -1.46
CA LEU A 373 13.75 20.02 -1.57
C LEU A 373 12.40 19.60 -0.98
N TYR A 374 11.63 18.81 -1.74
CA TYR A 374 10.30 18.33 -1.34
C TYR A 374 10.23 16.82 -1.40
N PHE A 375 9.44 16.22 -0.52
CA PHE A 375 9.17 14.77 -0.50
C PHE A 375 7.67 14.53 -0.50
N ILE A 376 7.18 13.67 -1.40
CA ILE A 376 5.75 13.37 -1.55
C ILE A 376 5.48 11.88 -1.75
N GLY A 377 4.28 11.45 -1.38
CA GLY A 377 3.84 10.06 -1.52
C GLY A 377 4.51 9.11 -0.54
N GLU A 378 4.68 7.88 -0.96
CA GLU A 378 5.08 6.73 -0.13
C GLU A 378 6.55 6.77 0.33
N VAL A 379 7.38 7.67 -0.19
CA VAL A 379 8.75 7.86 0.30
C VAL A 379 8.78 8.41 1.72
N LEU A 380 7.72 9.11 2.13
CA LEU A 380 7.49 9.60 3.49
C LEU A 380 6.96 8.49 4.40
N ASP A 381 7.26 8.58 5.70
CA ASP A 381 6.67 7.71 6.73
C ASP A 381 5.17 8.02 6.94
N VAL A 382 4.37 7.73 5.92
CA VAL A 382 2.91 7.78 5.92
C VAL A 382 2.40 6.62 5.09
N THR A 383 1.70 5.67 5.72
CA THR A 383 1.20 4.47 5.08
C THR A 383 -0.28 4.30 5.34
N GLY A 384 -1.09 4.28 4.31
CA GLY A 384 -2.53 4.08 4.40
C GLY A 384 -2.91 2.60 4.55
N HIS A 385 -4.10 2.36 5.10
CA HIS A 385 -4.75 1.07 5.06
C HIS A 385 -4.97 0.58 3.61
N LEU A 386 -5.33 -0.70 3.46
CA LEU A 386 -5.79 -1.26 2.19
C LEU A 386 -7.12 -0.62 1.79
N GLY A 387 -7.27 -0.23 0.53
CA GLY A 387 -8.56 0.23 0.02
C GLY A 387 -8.57 1.66 -0.54
N GLY A 388 -7.51 2.09 -1.21
CA GLY A 388 -7.42 3.39 -1.90
C GLY A 388 -6.75 4.51 -1.09
N PHE A 389 -6.48 4.28 0.18
CA PHE A 389 -5.89 5.28 1.08
C PHE A 389 -4.48 5.71 0.66
N ASN A 390 -3.64 4.78 0.19
CA ASN A 390 -2.27 5.09 -0.25
C ASN A 390 -2.26 5.96 -1.51
N PHE A 391 -3.21 5.77 -2.41
CA PHE A 391 -3.40 6.67 -3.53
C PHE A 391 -3.90 8.05 -3.06
N GLN A 392 -4.86 8.09 -2.13
CA GLN A 392 -5.31 9.37 -1.58
C GLN A 392 -4.16 10.16 -0.94
N TRP A 393 -3.25 9.48 -0.24
CA TRP A 393 -2.03 10.12 0.27
C TRP A 393 -1.14 10.64 -0.86
N ALA A 394 -0.97 9.87 -1.94
CA ALA A 394 -0.21 10.32 -3.11
C ALA A 394 -0.81 11.60 -3.70
N TRP A 395 -2.13 11.66 -3.85
CA TRP A 395 -2.84 12.84 -4.37
C TRP A 395 -2.70 14.05 -3.44
N ALA A 396 -2.98 13.86 -2.16
CA ALA A 396 -2.99 14.94 -1.16
C ALA A 396 -1.59 15.52 -0.92
N SER A 397 -0.55 14.68 -0.79
CA SER A 397 0.83 15.15 -0.62
C SER A 397 1.36 15.84 -1.87
N ALA A 398 1.00 15.34 -3.05
CA ALA A 398 1.35 15.96 -4.32
C ALA A 398 0.71 17.35 -4.47
N HIS A 399 -0.59 17.45 -4.18
CA HIS A 399 -1.28 18.73 -4.17
C HIS A 399 -0.62 19.72 -3.21
N ALA A 400 -0.30 19.26 -2.00
CA ALA A 400 0.34 20.11 -0.99
C ALA A 400 1.66 20.70 -1.49
N ALA A 401 2.54 19.88 -2.08
CA ALA A 401 3.81 20.34 -2.63
C ALA A 401 3.61 21.26 -3.84
N ALA A 402 2.72 20.89 -4.76
CA ALA A 402 2.46 21.64 -5.98
C ALA A 402 2.06 23.11 -5.75
N GLN A 403 1.55 23.46 -4.56
CA GLN A 403 1.20 24.84 -4.21
C GLN A 403 2.43 25.71 -3.90
N PHE A 404 3.59 25.14 -3.66
CA PHE A 404 4.78 25.85 -3.15
C PHE A 404 6.04 25.68 -4.02
N VAL A 405 6.08 24.71 -4.92
CA VAL A 405 7.21 24.48 -5.85
C VAL A 405 7.28 25.52 -6.99
#